data_e8e84d2e0100497bcd43358874fa01fe
#
_entry.id   e8e84d2e0100497bcd43358874fa01fe
#
_cell.length_a   1.000
_cell.length_b   1.000
_cell.length_c   1.000
_cell.angle_alpha   90.00
_cell.angle_beta   90.00
_cell.angle_gamma   90.00
#
_symmetry.space_group_name_H-M   'P 1'
#
loop_
_entity.id
_entity.type
_entity.pdbx_description
1 polymer ?
#
loop_
_entity_poly.entity_id
_entity_poly.type
_entity_poly.pdbx_seq_one_letter_code
_entity_poly.pdbx_strand_id
1 'polypeptide(L)'
;GDVYKRQIQLMPGVQAGVDGSAGLYIRGGSPDQNLILLDGTPVYNVDHMFGFFSVFTPEAIKKVTLFKSSFPARFGGRLSSVIDVRTNDGDMKKYHGTLSIGLLTSKINLEGPIVKDKTSFNISARRSYADLIAKPFMPDDEKYSYYFYDINAKINHKFSDRSRLYLSAYNGKDHFAADYDSNTDYKDGSKMNWGNTIISARWNYIFNNRLFSNTTVSYNNYLFDINAYTSNQYALGNDETFTNRYSSDYRSGINDWHYQIDFDYNPSPVHHVKFGAGYIYHRFRPEVMTSKISDRTDDQTYRDTTYHNMNNSRIYAHEVSAYAEDNLKISSRLRLNLGLHFSLFHVQKQSYFSLQPRISARYQLTDDITLKASYTKMSQYVHLLSSMPIAMPTDLWVPVTKEIKPMQSHQYSLGGYYTGIKGWEFSVEGYYKDMRN
;
A
#
# COMPACT_ATOMS: atom_id res chain seq x y z
N GLY A 1 5.68 6.79 -14.92
CA GLY A 1 5.18 5.74 -14.05
C GLY A 1 3.74 5.92 -13.60
N ASP A 2 3.14 7.09 -13.81
CA ASP A 2 1.87 7.44 -13.16
C ASP A 2 0.62 7.28 -14.03
N VAL A 3 0.67 6.49 -15.10
CA VAL A 3 -0.46 6.34 -16.02
C VAL A 3 -1.72 5.87 -15.27
N TYR A 4 -1.62 4.83 -14.45
CA TYR A 4 -2.78 4.33 -13.69
C TYR A 4 -3.25 5.30 -12.61
N LYS A 5 -2.32 5.98 -11.92
CA LYS A 5 -2.66 6.97 -10.91
C LYS A 5 -3.39 8.17 -11.54
N ARG A 6 -2.87 8.70 -12.65
CA ARG A 6 -3.53 9.78 -13.40
C ARG A 6 -4.89 9.36 -13.95
N GLN A 7 -5.03 8.14 -14.45
CA GLN A 7 -6.32 7.60 -14.89
C GLN A 7 -7.32 7.52 -13.74
N ILE A 8 -6.88 7.09 -12.54
CA ILE A 8 -7.73 7.07 -11.34
C ILE A 8 -8.14 8.50 -10.95
N GLN A 9 -7.22 9.46 -11.00
CA GLN A 9 -7.50 10.87 -10.68
C GLN A 9 -8.49 11.54 -11.64
N LEU A 10 -8.62 11.04 -12.88
CA LEU A 10 -9.61 11.54 -13.83
C LEU A 10 -11.03 10.96 -13.61
N MET A 11 -11.19 10.00 -12.70
CA MET A 11 -12.50 9.41 -12.43
C MET A 11 -13.37 10.35 -11.58
N PRO A 12 -14.69 10.42 -11.82
CA PRO A 12 -15.61 11.21 -11.01
C PRO A 12 -15.53 10.86 -9.51
N GLY A 13 -15.44 11.89 -8.63
CA GLY A 13 -15.35 11.71 -7.20
C GLY A 13 -13.97 11.34 -6.69
N VAL A 14 -12.93 11.40 -7.52
CA VAL A 14 -11.52 11.28 -7.13
C VAL A 14 -10.87 12.66 -7.28
N GLN A 15 -10.20 13.11 -6.24
CA GLN A 15 -9.43 14.35 -6.25
C GLN A 15 -7.97 14.04 -6.00
N ALA A 16 -7.09 14.70 -6.74
CA ALA A 16 -5.69 14.81 -6.38
C ALA A 16 -5.59 15.65 -5.11
N GLY A 17 -4.62 15.39 -4.25
CA GLY A 17 -4.29 16.30 -3.17
C GLY A 17 -3.72 17.62 -3.67
N VAL A 18 -3.09 18.39 -2.79
CA VAL A 18 -2.34 19.59 -3.16
C VAL A 18 -1.33 19.25 -4.27
N ASP A 19 -1.12 20.17 -5.21
CA ASP A 19 -0.16 19.99 -6.30
C ASP A 19 1.19 19.49 -5.75
N GLY A 20 1.66 18.36 -6.27
CA GLY A 20 2.85 17.68 -5.77
C GLY A 20 2.59 16.64 -4.66
N SER A 21 1.35 16.46 -4.20
CA SER A 21 1.02 15.37 -3.27
C SER A 21 0.46 14.15 -4.00
N ALA A 22 0.87 12.98 -3.52
CA ALA A 22 0.47 11.69 -4.10
C ALA A 22 -0.85 11.17 -3.59
N GLY A 23 -1.42 11.78 -2.56
CA GLY A 23 -2.62 11.33 -1.91
C GLY A 23 -3.81 11.27 -2.85
N LEU A 24 -4.53 10.14 -2.84
CA LEU A 24 -5.82 10.00 -3.51
C LEU A 24 -6.93 10.30 -2.51
N TYR A 25 -7.65 11.40 -2.74
CA TYR A 25 -8.81 11.77 -1.95
C TYR A 25 -10.05 11.30 -2.69
N ILE A 26 -10.66 10.23 -2.20
CA ILE A 26 -11.78 9.60 -2.88
C ILE A 26 -13.06 9.83 -2.08
N ARG A 27 -14.02 10.54 -2.68
CA ARG A 27 -15.31 10.87 -2.06
C ARG A 27 -15.17 11.48 -0.66
N GLY A 28 -14.29 12.47 -0.52
CA GLY A 28 -14.02 13.18 0.74
C GLY A 28 -13.24 12.38 1.78
N GLY A 29 -12.75 11.20 1.44
CA GLY A 29 -11.87 10.42 2.33
C GLY A 29 -10.40 10.79 2.17
N SER A 30 -9.64 10.74 3.27
CA SER A 30 -8.19 10.92 3.31
C SER A 30 -7.43 9.74 2.68
N PRO A 31 -6.16 9.90 2.31
CA PRO A 31 -5.37 8.85 1.68
C PRO A 31 -5.29 7.54 2.47
N ASP A 32 -5.22 7.59 3.80
CA ASP A 32 -5.17 6.44 4.71
C ASP A 32 -6.50 5.67 4.79
N GLN A 33 -7.60 6.28 4.32
CA GLN A 33 -8.92 5.66 4.24
C GLN A 33 -9.12 4.84 2.97
N ASN A 34 -8.15 4.81 2.07
CA ASN A 34 -8.16 3.96 0.89
C ASN A 34 -7.45 2.64 1.18
N LEU A 35 -8.07 1.52 0.84
CA LEU A 35 -7.43 0.22 0.87
C LEU A 35 -6.72 -0.01 -0.46
N ILE A 36 -5.40 0.01 -0.43
CA ILE A 36 -4.59 -0.27 -1.61
C ILE A 36 -3.97 -1.65 -1.45
N LEU A 37 -4.23 -2.52 -2.42
CA LEU A 37 -3.81 -3.92 -2.41
C LEU A 37 -2.88 -4.20 -3.58
N LEU A 38 -1.79 -4.90 -3.32
CA LEU A 38 -0.93 -5.50 -4.33
C LEU A 38 -1.06 -7.03 -4.23
N ASP A 39 -1.62 -7.65 -5.28
CA ASP A 39 -1.95 -9.08 -5.31
C ASP A 39 -2.75 -9.58 -4.09
N GLY A 40 -3.61 -8.69 -3.53
CA GLY A 40 -4.48 -8.99 -2.37
C GLY A 40 -3.86 -8.65 -1.02
N THR A 41 -2.63 -8.13 -0.96
CA THR A 41 -1.94 -7.73 0.26
C THR A 41 -1.98 -6.20 0.43
N PRO A 42 -2.35 -5.65 1.58
CA PRO A 42 -2.33 -4.21 1.83
C PRO A 42 -0.94 -3.60 1.63
N VAL A 43 -0.89 -2.39 1.06
CA VAL A 43 0.34 -1.60 0.89
C VAL A 43 0.19 -0.32 1.71
N TYR A 44 1.14 -0.05 2.60
CA TYR A 44 1.05 1.09 3.52
C TYR A 44 1.60 2.39 2.94
N ASN A 45 2.68 2.34 2.17
CA ASN A 45 3.19 3.49 1.42
C ASN A 45 3.16 3.15 -0.07
N VAL A 46 2.50 3.98 -0.84
CA VAL A 46 2.22 3.72 -2.27
C VAL A 46 2.96 4.66 -3.22
N ASP A 47 3.83 5.49 -2.67
CA ASP A 47 4.50 6.55 -3.42
C ASP A 47 5.98 6.66 -3.08
N HIS A 48 6.76 7.04 -4.09
CA HIS A 48 8.16 7.45 -3.99
C HIS A 48 8.29 8.96 -4.13
N MET A 49 9.43 9.48 -3.69
CA MET A 49 9.79 10.89 -3.85
C MET A 49 8.68 11.84 -3.35
N PHE A 50 8.21 11.59 -2.10
CA PHE A 50 7.16 12.39 -1.47
C PHE A 50 5.89 12.53 -2.32
N GLY A 51 5.63 11.54 -3.19
CA GLY A 51 4.43 11.49 -3.99
C GLY A 51 4.56 11.74 -5.47
N PHE A 52 5.73 12.03 -5.98
CA PHE A 52 5.93 12.25 -7.40
C PHE A 52 5.82 10.97 -8.25
N PHE A 53 6.19 9.82 -7.70
CA PHE A 53 6.14 8.54 -8.39
C PHE A 53 5.33 7.51 -7.60
N SER A 54 4.54 6.72 -8.30
CA SER A 54 3.87 5.57 -7.70
C SER A 54 4.84 4.40 -7.53
N VAL A 55 4.67 3.60 -6.46
CA VAL A 55 5.38 2.33 -6.26
C VAL A 55 5.00 1.29 -7.32
N PHE A 56 3.90 1.50 -8.05
CA PHE A 56 3.41 0.59 -9.06
C PHE A 56 4.06 0.85 -10.41
N THR A 57 4.89 -0.08 -10.86
CA THR A 57 5.55 -0.03 -12.19
C THR A 57 4.58 -0.55 -13.24
N PRO A 58 4.20 0.25 -14.26
CA PRO A 58 3.17 -0.14 -15.25
C PRO A 58 3.44 -1.47 -15.94
N GLU A 59 4.70 -1.76 -16.26
CA GLU A 59 5.12 -2.98 -16.95
C GLU A 59 4.93 -4.24 -16.08
N ALA A 60 4.94 -4.09 -14.74
CA ALA A 60 4.69 -5.17 -13.81
C ALA A 60 3.19 -5.39 -13.55
N ILE A 61 2.31 -4.47 -14.00
CA ILE A 61 0.88 -4.49 -13.65
C ILE A 61 0.07 -5.10 -14.78
N LYS A 62 -0.79 -6.04 -14.43
CA LYS A 62 -1.79 -6.64 -15.30
C LYS A 62 -3.12 -5.89 -15.27
N LYS A 63 -3.55 -5.47 -14.08
CA LYS A 63 -4.88 -4.88 -13.88
C LYS A 63 -4.91 -4.02 -12.62
N VAL A 64 -5.61 -2.89 -12.70
CA VAL A 64 -6.01 -2.07 -11.56
C VAL A 64 -7.54 -1.99 -11.53
N THR A 65 -8.14 -2.23 -10.38
CA THR A 65 -9.59 -2.10 -10.16
C THR A 65 -9.85 -1.14 -9.03
N LEU A 66 -10.63 -0.08 -9.29
CA LEU A 66 -11.07 0.88 -8.29
C LEU A 66 -12.53 0.62 -7.90
N PHE A 67 -12.77 0.44 -6.61
CA PHE A 67 -14.09 0.45 -6.01
C PHE A 67 -14.26 1.73 -5.19
N LYS A 68 -15.09 2.66 -5.66
CA LYS A 68 -15.43 3.93 -4.99
C LYS A 68 -16.87 3.94 -4.42
N SER A 69 -17.66 2.94 -4.81
CA SER A 69 -19.01 2.65 -4.33
C SER A 69 -19.27 1.15 -4.52
N SER A 70 -20.36 0.62 -3.97
CA SER A 70 -20.72 -0.81 -4.10
C SER A 70 -19.54 -1.73 -3.79
N PHE A 71 -18.95 -1.53 -2.61
CA PHE A 71 -17.77 -2.29 -2.19
C PHE A 71 -18.10 -3.77 -2.03
N PRO A 72 -17.36 -4.69 -2.66
CA PRO A 72 -17.48 -6.11 -2.38
C PRO A 72 -17.31 -6.40 -0.89
N ALA A 73 -18.12 -7.33 -0.35
CA ALA A 73 -18.11 -7.64 1.08
C ALA A 73 -16.77 -8.21 1.56
N ARG A 74 -15.96 -8.76 0.69
CA ARG A 74 -14.62 -9.28 1.02
C ARG A 74 -13.61 -8.24 1.52
N PHE A 75 -13.80 -6.96 1.19
CA PHE A 75 -12.87 -5.91 1.58
C PHE A 75 -13.31 -5.23 2.87
N GLY A 76 -12.40 -5.03 3.80
CA GLY A 76 -12.62 -4.35 5.08
C GLY A 76 -11.46 -3.46 5.49
N GLY A 77 -11.57 -2.85 6.66
CA GLY A 77 -10.48 -2.13 7.32
C GLY A 77 -10.17 -0.73 6.79
N ARG A 78 -10.94 -0.19 5.84
CA ARG A 78 -10.82 1.20 5.33
C ARG A 78 -12.19 1.79 5.03
N LEU A 79 -12.27 3.13 4.87
CA LEU A 79 -13.55 3.86 4.85
C LEU A 79 -13.95 4.46 3.51
N SER A 80 -13.03 4.55 2.53
CA SER A 80 -13.25 5.41 1.37
C SER A 80 -13.27 4.69 0.04
N SER A 81 -12.25 3.92 -0.25
CA SER A 81 -12.15 3.19 -1.52
C SER A 81 -11.32 1.93 -1.38
N VAL A 82 -11.38 1.08 -2.42
CA VAL A 82 -10.47 -0.06 -2.58
C VAL A 82 -9.82 0.02 -3.95
N ILE A 83 -8.50 -0.03 -3.98
CA ILE A 83 -7.69 -0.09 -5.20
C ILE A 83 -6.99 -1.45 -5.20
N ASP A 84 -7.47 -2.38 -6.02
CA ASP A 84 -6.92 -3.72 -6.15
C ASP A 84 -5.99 -3.78 -7.37
N VAL A 85 -4.68 -3.84 -7.12
CA VAL A 85 -3.63 -3.91 -8.12
C VAL A 85 -3.17 -5.36 -8.26
N ARG A 86 -3.22 -5.88 -9.48
CA ARG A 86 -2.76 -7.23 -9.82
C ARG A 86 -1.52 -7.15 -10.70
N THR A 87 -0.48 -7.85 -10.30
CA THR A 87 0.75 -7.93 -11.08
C THR A 87 0.63 -8.94 -12.21
N ASN A 88 1.48 -8.80 -13.22
CA ASN A 88 1.54 -9.69 -14.38
C ASN A 88 1.98 -11.10 -13.97
N ASP A 89 1.31 -12.11 -14.50
CA ASP A 89 1.56 -13.53 -14.17
C ASP A 89 2.71 -14.14 -15.01
N GLY A 90 3.22 -13.41 -16.00
CA GLY A 90 4.19 -13.90 -16.98
C GLY A 90 3.55 -14.77 -18.09
N ASP A 91 4.25 -14.87 -19.21
CA ASP A 91 3.82 -15.68 -20.34
C ASP A 91 4.33 -17.13 -20.19
N MET A 92 3.43 -18.12 -20.33
CA MET A 92 3.79 -19.54 -20.23
C MET A 92 4.36 -20.12 -21.52
N LYS A 93 4.36 -19.35 -22.63
CA LYS A 93 4.71 -19.86 -23.96
C LYS A 93 5.93 -19.20 -24.56
N LYS A 94 6.10 -17.89 -24.34
CA LYS A 94 7.14 -17.07 -24.99
C LYS A 94 7.85 -16.18 -23.97
N TYR A 95 9.10 -15.86 -24.27
CA TYR A 95 9.85 -14.85 -23.52
C TYR A 95 9.57 -13.48 -24.10
N HIS A 96 9.37 -12.51 -23.22
CA HIS A 96 9.23 -11.09 -23.52
C HIS A 96 10.16 -10.29 -22.63
N GLY A 97 10.69 -9.21 -23.14
CA GLY A 97 11.53 -8.28 -22.39
C GLY A 97 11.27 -6.85 -22.83
N THR A 98 11.26 -5.95 -21.89
CA THR A 98 11.15 -4.51 -22.12
C THR A 98 12.21 -3.80 -21.31
N LEU A 99 13.02 -2.96 -21.97
CA LEU A 99 13.96 -2.03 -21.35
C LEU A 99 13.51 -0.63 -21.67
N SER A 100 13.38 0.20 -20.64
CA SER A 100 13.03 1.61 -20.80
C SER A 100 14.02 2.48 -20.03
N ILE A 101 14.62 3.42 -20.73
CA ILE A 101 15.57 4.39 -20.17
C ILE A 101 14.95 5.78 -20.33
N GLY A 102 14.62 6.41 -19.22
CA GLY A 102 14.09 7.77 -19.16
C GLY A 102 15.08 8.73 -18.53
N LEU A 103 14.72 10.00 -18.45
CA LEU A 103 15.60 11.03 -17.88
C LEU A 103 15.87 10.82 -16.38
N LEU A 104 14.87 10.37 -15.61
CA LEU A 104 14.96 10.24 -14.15
C LEU A 104 14.98 8.79 -13.66
N THR A 105 14.48 7.84 -14.47
CA THR A 105 14.35 6.44 -14.08
C THR A 105 14.62 5.51 -15.24
N SER A 106 15.25 4.38 -14.93
CA SER A 106 15.32 3.22 -15.85
C SER A 106 14.56 2.05 -15.27
N LYS A 107 14.01 1.23 -16.16
CA LYS A 107 13.23 0.04 -15.79
C LYS A 107 13.44 -1.08 -16.80
N ILE A 108 13.38 -2.30 -16.28
CA ILE A 108 13.46 -3.52 -17.05
C ILE A 108 12.30 -4.42 -16.62
N ASN A 109 11.69 -5.10 -17.58
CA ASN A 109 10.74 -6.17 -17.33
C ASN A 109 11.09 -7.37 -18.16
N LEU A 110 11.13 -8.54 -17.55
CA LEU A 110 11.41 -9.82 -18.19
C LEU A 110 10.33 -10.82 -17.77
N GLU A 111 9.77 -11.52 -18.74
CA GLU A 111 8.78 -12.57 -18.47
C GLU A 111 8.95 -13.74 -19.45
N GLY A 112 8.48 -14.90 -19.05
CA GLY A 112 8.50 -16.06 -19.90
C GLY A 112 8.27 -17.38 -19.16
N PRO A 113 8.33 -18.52 -19.89
CA PRO A 113 8.18 -19.84 -19.31
C PRO A 113 9.46 -20.29 -18.59
N ILE A 114 9.32 -20.75 -17.33
CA ILE A 114 10.33 -21.63 -16.70
C ILE A 114 10.12 -23.06 -17.18
N VAL A 115 8.86 -23.50 -17.20
CA VAL A 115 8.42 -24.75 -17.82
C VAL A 115 7.24 -24.41 -18.73
N LYS A 116 7.40 -24.65 -20.02
CA LYS A 116 6.39 -24.32 -21.04
C LYS A 116 5.02 -24.90 -20.67
N ASP A 117 3.98 -24.07 -20.79
CA ASP A 117 2.57 -24.36 -20.47
C ASP A 117 2.28 -24.75 -18.99
N LYS A 118 3.29 -24.70 -18.10
CA LYS A 118 3.15 -25.07 -16.68
C LYS A 118 3.60 -23.98 -15.73
N THR A 119 4.76 -23.36 -15.96
CA THR A 119 5.36 -22.39 -15.04
C THR A 119 5.85 -21.20 -15.77
N SER A 120 5.38 -20.03 -15.40
CA SER A 120 5.87 -18.75 -15.90
C SER A 120 6.46 -17.89 -14.78
N PHE A 121 7.28 -16.93 -15.18
CA PHE A 121 7.78 -15.88 -14.30
C PHE A 121 7.55 -14.51 -14.92
N ASN A 122 7.47 -13.49 -14.07
CA ASN A 122 7.62 -12.09 -14.42
C ASN A 122 8.54 -11.43 -13.40
N ILE A 123 9.56 -10.73 -13.85
CA ILE A 123 10.47 -9.95 -13.01
C ILE A 123 10.54 -8.55 -13.58
N SER A 124 10.27 -7.55 -12.75
CA SER A 124 10.39 -6.14 -13.11
C SER A 124 11.25 -5.42 -12.07
N ALA A 125 12.17 -4.60 -12.55
CA ALA A 125 12.98 -3.74 -11.72
C ALA A 125 12.98 -2.30 -12.25
N ARG A 126 12.96 -1.33 -11.34
CA ARG A 126 13.06 0.10 -11.64
C ARG A 126 14.01 0.76 -10.64
N ARG A 127 14.80 1.72 -11.10
CA ARG A 127 15.61 2.61 -10.25
C ARG A 127 15.58 4.03 -10.78
N SER A 128 15.50 5.00 -9.87
CA SER A 128 15.78 6.41 -10.19
C SER A 128 17.28 6.68 -10.01
N TYR A 129 17.78 7.71 -10.68
CA TYR A 129 19.20 8.09 -10.64
C TYR A 129 19.38 9.62 -10.57
N ALA A 130 18.47 10.30 -9.92
CA ALA A 130 18.60 11.72 -9.65
C ALA A 130 19.88 12.06 -8.88
N ASP A 131 20.30 11.15 -7.98
CA ASP A 131 21.57 11.18 -7.25
C ASP A 131 22.79 11.27 -8.19
N LEU A 132 22.81 10.48 -9.26
CA LEU A 132 23.93 10.43 -10.22
C LEU A 132 23.95 11.69 -11.12
N ILE A 133 22.79 12.19 -11.50
CA ILE A 133 22.66 13.39 -12.35
C ILE A 133 23.04 14.65 -11.58
N ALA A 134 22.61 14.76 -10.32
CA ALA A 134 22.86 15.95 -9.48
C ALA A 134 24.33 16.05 -9.02
N LYS A 135 25.00 14.91 -8.80
CA LYS A 135 26.35 14.84 -8.22
C LYS A 135 27.39 15.78 -8.85
N PRO A 136 27.51 15.95 -10.20
CA PRO A 136 28.48 16.86 -10.81
C PRO A 136 28.22 18.34 -10.56
N PHE A 137 27.04 18.69 -10.06
CA PHE A 137 26.59 20.07 -9.83
C PHE A 137 26.56 20.46 -8.35
N MET A 138 26.95 19.54 -7.45
CA MET A 138 26.98 19.79 -6.02
C MET A 138 28.29 20.46 -5.59
N PRO A 139 28.26 21.33 -4.57
CA PRO A 139 29.47 21.82 -3.90
C PRO A 139 30.25 20.65 -3.28
N ASP A 140 31.56 20.84 -3.08
CA ASP A 140 32.43 19.79 -2.53
C ASP A 140 32.12 19.44 -1.07
N ASP A 141 31.60 20.43 -0.32
CA ASP A 141 31.25 20.34 1.10
C ASP A 141 29.82 19.87 1.36
N GLU A 142 28.97 19.87 0.33
CA GLU A 142 27.57 19.41 0.42
C GLU A 142 27.33 18.19 -0.44
N LYS A 143 26.78 17.13 0.11
CA LYS A 143 26.43 15.90 -0.60
C LYS A 143 24.98 15.53 -0.37
N TYR A 144 24.16 15.71 -1.39
CA TYR A 144 22.77 15.29 -1.40
C TYR A 144 22.61 14.06 -2.30
N SER A 145 21.92 13.04 -1.80
CA SER A 145 21.63 11.85 -2.57
C SER A 145 20.17 11.48 -2.39
N TYR A 146 19.46 11.33 -3.49
CA TYR A 146 18.11 10.76 -3.49
C TYR A 146 17.96 9.76 -4.62
N TYR A 147 17.55 8.56 -4.27
CA TYR A 147 17.12 7.55 -5.24
C TYR A 147 16.04 6.65 -4.64
N PHE A 148 15.28 6.03 -5.51
CA PHE A 148 14.39 4.93 -5.15
C PHE A 148 14.57 3.77 -6.11
N TYR A 149 14.13 2.60 -5.67
CA TYR A 149 14.03 1.42 -6.51
C TYR A 149 12.79 0.60 -6.19
N ASP A 150 12.34 -0.17 -7.18
CA ASP A 150 11.31 -1.19 -7.07
C ASP A 150 11.76 -2.47 -7.73
N ILE A 151 11.47 -3.58 -7.08
CA ILE A 151 11.65 -4.92 -7.63
C ILE A 151 10.34 -5.68 -7.42
N ASN A 152 9.78 -6.19 -8.51
CA ASN A 152 8.65 -7.10 -8.49
C ASN A 152 9.08 -8.43 -9.08
N ALA A 153 8.70 -9.52 -8.44
CA ALA A 153 8.91 -10.87 -8.96
C ALA A 153 7.67 -11.71 -8.74
N LYS A 154 7.26 -12.45 -9.75
CA LYS A 154 6.12 -13.36 -9.66
C LYS A 154 6.41 -14.66 -10.37
N ILE A 155 6.04 -15.76 -9.74
CA ILE A 155 6.04 -17.09 -10.34
C ILE A 155 4.61 -17.61 -10.30
N ASN A 156 4.18 -18.16 -11.43
CA ASN A 156 2.87 -18.75 -11.60
C ASN A 156 3.06 -20.21 -12.02
N HIS A 157 2.59 -21.15 -11.22
CA HIS A 157 2.72 -22.57 -11.48
C HIS A 157 1.36 -23.24 -11.55
N LYS A 158 1.11 -23.95 -12.66
CA LYS A 158 -0.08 -24.74 -12.90
C LYS A 158 0.22 -26.21 -12.58
N PHE A 159 -0.26 -26.70 -11.43
CA PHE A 159 -0.16 -28.12 -11.05
C PHE A 159 -1.09 -28.98 -11.92
N SER A 160 -2.31 -28.48 -12.16
CA SER A 160 -3.34 -29.09 -12.98
C SER A 160 -4.31 -28.03 -13.50
N ASP A 161 -5.31 -28.42 -14.29
CA ASP A 161 -6.38 -27.50 -14.73
C ASP A 161 -7.22 -26.97 -13.55
N ARG A 162 -7.18 -27.65 -12.39
CA ARG A 162 -7.92 -27.28 -11.18
C ARG A 162 -7.07 -26.62 -10.12
N SER A 163 -5.74 -26.65 -10.20
CA SER A 163 -4.84 -26.20 -9.14
C SER A 163 -3.72 -25.32 -9.69
N ARG A 164 -3.61 -24.09 -9.16
CA ARG A 164 -2.60 -23.13 -9.57
C ARG A 164 -2.09 -22.35 -8.35
N LEU A 165 -0.78 -22.19 -8.29
CA LEU A 165 -0.09 -21.43 -7.26
C LEU A 165 0.57 -20.19 -7.86
N TYR A 166 0.43 -19.06 -7.20
CA TYR A 166 1.10 -17.81 -7.49
C TYR A 166 1.98 -17.44 -6.29
N LEU A 167 3.26 -17.24 -6.54
CA LEU A 167 4.19 -16.68 -5.57
C LEU A 167 4.59 -15.31 -6.05
N SER A 168 4.42 -14.28 -5.25
CA SER A 168 4.80 -12.91 -5.60
C SER A 168 5.61 -12.26 -4.50
N ALA A 169 6.55 -11.42 -4.90
CA ALA A 169 7.37 -10.62 -4.02
C ALA A 169 7.50 -9.21 -4.59
N TYR A 170 7.41 -8.23 -3.72
CA TYR A 170 7.66 -6.83 -4.01
C TYR A 170 8.60 -6.26 -2.96
N ASN A 171 9.60 -5.51 -3.41
CA ASN A 171 10.42 -4.67 -2.55
C ASN A 171 10.63 -3.31 -3.23
N GLY A 172 10.20 -2.25 -2.56
CA GLY A 172 10.40 -0.87 -3.00
C GLY A 172 10.94 -0.06 -1.84
N LYS A 173 11.96 0.76 -2.11
CA LYS A 173 12.64 1.57 -1.10
C LYS A 173 13.09 2.91 -1.66
N ASP A 174 12.88 3.95 -0.88
CA ASP A 174 13.45 5.28 -1.04
C ASP A 174 14.64 5.45 -0.14
N HIS A 175 15.64 6.15 -0.62
CA HIS A 175 16.83 6.55 0.10
C HIS A 175 17.11 8.03 -0.11
N PHE A 176 17.15 8.79 0.96
CA PHE A 176 17.58 10.18 1.00
C PHE A 176 18.78 10.30 1.94
N ALA A 177 19.80 11.00 1.52
CA ALA A 177 20.93 11.38 2.36
C ALA A 177 21.32 12.82 2.09
N ALA A 178 21.65 13.54 3.16
CA ALA A 178 22.23 14.85 3.13
C ALA A 178 23.41 14.87 4.09
N ASP A 179 24.61 15.08 3.60
CA ASP A 179 25.83 15.16 4.39
C ASP A 179 26.51 16.51 4.09
N TYR A 180 26.88 17.24 5.13
CA TYR A 180 27.66 18.45 5.10
C TYR A 180 29.00 18.24 5.80
N ASP A 181 30.09 18.63 5.13
CA ASP A 181 31.47 18.52 5.65
C ASP A 181 32.21 19.84 5.39
N SER A 182 32.34 20.65 6.42
CA SER A 182 32.95 21.97 6.30
C SER A 182 34.49 21.97 6.14
N ASN A 183 35.11 20.80 5.89
CA ASN A 183 36.56 20.63 5.75
C ASN A 183 37.40 21.08 6.95
N THR A 184 36.79 21.67 7.98
CA THR A 184 37.50 22.12 9.20
C THR A 184 37.14 21.22 10.36
N ASP A 185 36.09 21.52 11.06
CA ASP A 185 35.91 20.88 12.38
C ASP A 185 34.45 20.45 12.59
N TYR A 186 33.58 20.70 11.61
CA TYR A 186 32.14 20.46 11.70
C TYR A 186 31.64 19.57 10.59
N LYS A 187 30.95 18.49 10.99
CA LYS A 187 30.24 17.59 10.08
C LYS A 187 28.85 17.32 10.60
N ASP A 188 27.85 17.41 9.75
CA ASP A 188 26.53 16.91 10.04
C ASP A 188 25.97 16.11 8.88
N GLY A 189 25.03 15.23 9.20
CA GLY A 189 24.40 14.43 8.17
C GLY A 189 23.10 13.84 8.62
N SER A 190 22.24 13.58 7.65
CA SER A 190 20.96 12.91 7.84
C SER A 190 20.74 11.90 6.73
N LYS A 191 20.33 10.70 7.12
CA LYS A 191 19.92 9.62 6.20
C LYS A 191 18.51 9.20 6.53
N MET A 192 17.67 9.10 5.51
CA MET A 192 16.29 8.70 5.64
C MET A 192 15.99 7.59 4.65
N ASN A 193 15.38 6.50 5.14
CA ASN A 193 14.96 5.39 4.30
C ASN A 193 13.54 5.01 4.62
N TRP A 194 12.74 4.70 3.59
CA TRP A 194 11.41 4.16 3.78
C TRP A 194 11.03 3.23 2.63
N GLY A 195 10.10 2.33 2.89
CA GLY A 195 9.62 1.44 1.85
C GLY A 195 8.85 0.23 2.35
N ASN A 196 8.38 -0.56 1.39
CA ASN A 196 7.61 -1.78 1.64
C ASN A 196 8.36 -3.02 1.16
N THR A 197 8.17 -4.11 1.90
CA THR A 197 8.48 -5.46 1.46
C THR A 197 7.23 -6.31 1.58
N ILE A 198 6.78 -6.90 0.49
CA ILE A 198 5.58 -7.73 0.43
C ILE A 198 5.95 -9.07 -0.19
N ILE A 199 5.55 -10.15 0.47
CA ILE A 199 5.69 -11.51 -0.05
C ILE A 199 4.33 -12.17 0.08
N SER A 200 3.83 -12.79 -0.98
CA SER A 200 2.56 -13.51 -0.94
C SER A 200 2.57 -14.81 -1.69
N ALA A 201 1.82 -15.78 -1.17
CA ALA A 201 1.50 -17.02 -1.82
C ALA A 201 -0.03 -17.12 -1.95
N ARG A 202 -0.52 -17.29 -3.18
CA ARG A 202 -1.94 -17.46 -3.46
C ARG A 202 -2.17 -18.76 -4.18
N TRP A 203 -2.96 -19.61 -3.57
CA TRP A 203 -3.39 -20.90 -4.15
C TRP A 203 -4.82 -20.80 -4.61
N ASN A 204 -5.03 -21.05 -5.90
CA ASN A 204 -6.33 -21.14 -6.53
C ASN A 204 -6.68 -22.62 -6.75
N TYR A 205 -7.86 -23.04 -6.29
CA TYR A 205 -8.31 -24.42 -6.43
C TYR A 205 -9.78 -24.49 -6.91
N ILE A 206 -10.01 -25.26 -7.97
CA ILE A 206 -11.33 -25.49 -8.57
C ILE A 206 -11.85 -26.84 -8.07
N PHE A 207 -12.83 -26.82 -7.15
CA PHE A 207 -13.45 -28.04 -6.64
C PHE A 207 -14.33 -28.71 -7.71
N ASN A 208 -15.14 -27.90 -8.38
CA ASN A 208 -16.01 -28.31 -9.48
C ASN A 208 -16.39 -27.07 -10.33
N ASN A 209 -17.24 -27.23 -11.31
CA ASN A 209 -17.67 -26.16 -12.23
C ASN A 209 -18.44 -25.01 -11.56
N ARG A 210 -18.83 -25.14 -10.30
CA ARG A 210 -19.62 -24.16 -9.55
C ARG A 210 -18.90 -23.58 -8.36
N LEU A 211 -17.84 -24.23 -7.87
CA LEU A 211 -17.13 -23.81 -6.66
C LEU A 211 -15.64 -23.77 -6.88
N PHE A 212 -15.04 -22.63 -6.61
CA PHE A 212 -13.59 -22.50 -6.51
C PHE A 212 -13.19 -21.67 -5.29
N SER A 213 -11.92 -21.80 -4.89
CA SER A 213 -11.36 -21.04 -3.79
C SER A 213 -10.05 -20.35 -4.16
N ASN A 214 -9.77 -19.25 -3.47
CA ASN A 214 -8.48 -18.61 -3.40
C ASN A 214 -8.04 -18.58 -1.94
N THR A 215 -6.91 -19.18 -1.64
CA THR A 215 -6.25 -19.06 -0.33
C THR A 215 -5.00 -18.23 -0.49
N THR A 216 -4.89 -17.15 0.26
CA THR A 216 -3.75 -16.23 0.23
C THR A 216 -3.09 -16.18 1.60
N VAL A 217 -1.78 -16.34 1.63
CA VAL A 217 -0.94 -16.07 2.80
C VAL A 217 0.05 -15.00 2.38
N SER A 218 0.18 -13.95 3.15
CA SER A 218 1.12 -12.89 2.83
C SER A 218 1.76 -12.26 4.05
N TYR A 219 2.95 -11.72 3.83
CA TYR A 219 3.70 -10.91 4.76
C TYR A 219 3.92 -9.54 4.15
N ASN A 220 3.64 -8.50 4.93
CA ASN A 220 3.92 -7.12 4.59
C ASN A 220 4.77 -6.47 5.68
N ASN A 221 5.77 -5.71 5.28
CA ASN A 221 6.59 -4.89 6.16
C ASN A 221 6.77 -3.51 5.56
N TYR A 222 6.23 -2.51 6.22
CA TYR A 222 6.56 -1.11 5.99
C TYR A 222 7.52 -0.64 7.08
N LEU A 223 8.59 -0.02 6.67
CA LEU A 223 9.60 0.54 7.57
C LEU A 223 9.99 1.94 7.11
N PHE A 224 10.16 2.81 8.09
CA PHE A 224 10.72 4.13 7.96
C PHE A 224 11.83 4.30 9.01
N ASP A 225 13.00 4.78 8.60
CA ASP A 225 14.12 5.08 9.49
C ASP A 225 14.80 6.39 9.14
N ILE A 226 15.19 7.16 10.16
CA ILE A 226 16.06 8.32 10.07
C ILE A 226 17.27 8.06 10.95
N ASN A 227 18.44 8.35 10.41
CA ASN A 227 19.69 8.50 11.17
C ASN A 227 20.21 9.91 10.94
N ALA A 228 20.39 10.68 12.01
CA ALA A 228 20.99 12.01 11.97
C ALA A 228 22.19 12.05 12.89
N TYR A 229 23.25 12.78 12.50
CA TYR A 229 24.41 12.97 13.32
C TYR A 229 25.00 14.37 13.15
N THR A 230 25.62 14.83 14.23
CA THR A 230 26.47 16.04 14.24
C THR A 230 27.79 15.67 14.88
N SER A 231 28.90 16.10 14.31
CA SER A 231 30.24 15.84 14.81
C SER A 231 31.08 17.11 14.78
N ASN A 232 31.61 17.49 15.91
CA ASN A 232 32.55 18.62 16.05
C ASN A 232 33.94 18.08 16.39
N GLN A 233 34.96 18.61 15.74
CA GLN A 233 36.37 18.30 16.03
C GLN A 233 37.08 19.55 16.51
N TYR A 234 37.89 19.41 17.54
CA TYR A 234 38.66 20.50 18.13
C TYR A 234 40.11 20.05 18.26
N ALA A 235 41.04 20.85 17.75
CA ALA A 235 42.46 20.63 17.95
C ALA A 235 42.83 20.97 19.41
N LEU A 236 43.44 20.03 20.13
CA LEU A 236 43.89 20.22 21.50
C LEU A 236 45.36 20.65 21.61
N GLY A 237 46.10 20.75 20.50
CA GLY A 237 47.53 20.92 20.43
C GLY A 237 48.25 19.58 20.41
N ASN A 238 49.55 19.58 20.03
CA ASN A 238 50.37 18.37 19.89
C ASN A 238 49.78 17.30 18.92
N ASP A 239 49.13 17.72 17.84
CA ASP A 239 48.46 16.86 16.85
C ASP A 239 47.33 16.00 17.41
N GLU A 240 46.86 16.26 18.64
CA GLU A 240 45.71 15.56 19.23
C GLU A 240 44.41 16.27 18.91
N THR A 241 43.38 15.49 18.54
CA THR A 241 42.04 15.98 18.22
C THR A 241 41.00 15.48 19.21
N PHE A 242 40.12 16.38 19.68
CA PHE A 242 38.95 16.00 20.46
C PHE A 242 37.72 16.00 19.54
N THR A 243 36.99 14.87 19.49
CA THR A 243 35.79 14.72 18.71
C THR A 243 34.60 14.55 19.64
N ASN A 244 33.61 15.46 19.48
CA ASN A 244 32.28 15.35 20.08
C ASN A 244 31.30 14.96 19.01
N ARG A 245 30.63 13.82 19.19
CA ARG A 245 29.63 13.32 18.25
C ARG A 245 28.32 13.04 18.93
N TYR A 246 27.25 13.64 18.41
CA TYR A 246 25.87 13.30 18.72
C TYR A 246 25.23 12.59 17.53
N SER A 247 24.51 11.50 17.77
CA SER A 247 23.71 10.82 16.74
C SER A 247 22.35 10.42 17.30
N SER A 248 21.35 10.44 16.41
CA SER A 248 19.97 10.06 16.73
C SER A 248 19.45 9.13 15.65
N ASP A 249 18.94 7.99 16.08
CA ASP A 249 18.25 7.02 15.23
C ASP A 249 16.76 7.01 15.58
N TYR A 250 15.93 7.27 14.59
CA TYR A 250 14.48 7.17 14.70
C TYR A 250 13.99 6.06 13.78
N ARG A 251 13.09 5.21 14.27
CA ARG A 251 12.54 4.11 13.49
C ARG A 251 11.06 3.90 13.78
N SER A 252 10.27 3.78 12.72
CA SER A 252 8.84 3.50 12.78
C SER A 252 8.45 2.46 11.73
N GLY A 253 7.32 1.79 11.92
CA GLY A 253 6.83 0.84 10.92
C GLY A 253 5.69 -0.05 11.39
N ILE A 254 5.21 -0.86 10.45
CA ILE A 254 4.18 -1.86 10.66
C ILE A 254 4.54 -3.14 9.93
N ASN A 255 4.34 -4.29 10.59
CA ASN A 255 4.47 -5.60 9.97
C ASN A 255 3.16 -6.36 10.11
N ASP A 256 2.72 -6.98 9.03
CA ASP A 256 1.50 -7.78 9.00
C ASP A 256 1.77 -9.19 8.48
N TRP A 257 1.16 -10.16 9.13
CA TRP A 257 0.93 -11.49 8.59
C TRP A 257 -0.55 -11.62 8.27
N HIS A 258 -0.86 -11.90 7.03
CA HIS A 258 -2.22 -11.96 6.53
C HIS A 258 -2.53 -13.36 5.99
N TYR A 259 -3.64 -13.92 6.42
CA TYR A 259 -4.24 -15.15 5.89
C TYR A 259 -5.66 -14.82 5.43
N GLN A 260 -6.00 -15.21 4.20
CA GLN A 260 -7.32 -15.00 3.61
C GLN A 260 -7.73 -16.23 2.82
N ILE A 261 -8.97 -16.67 3.02
CA ILE A 261 -9.61 -17.69 2.19
C ILE A 261 -10.92 -17.14 1.63
N ASP A 262 -11.04 -17.21 0.31
CA ASP A 262 -12.21 -16.74 -0.44
C ASP A 262 -12.79 -17.89 -1.24
N PHE A 263 -14.09 -18.03 -1.21
CA PHE A 263 -14.86 -18.97 -2.02
C PHE A 263 -15.75 -18.22 -2.99
N ASP A 264 -15.84 -18.72 -4.21
CA ASP A 264 -16.75 -18.25 -5.26
C ASP A 264 -17.62 -19.42 -5.67
N TYR A 265 -18.93 -19.28 -5.46
CA TYR A 265 -19.92 -20.34 -5.63
C TYR A 265 -21.08 -19.90 -6.53
N ASN A 266 -21.24 -20.61 -7.63
CA ASN A 266 -22.24 -20.36 -8.64
C ASN A 266 -23.29 -21.50 -8.63
N PRO A 267 -24.24 -21.53 -7.65
CA PRO A 267 -25.22 -22.61 -7.56
C PRO A 267 -26.20 -22.62 -8.74
N SER A 268 -26.53 -21.45 -9.26
CA SER A 268 -27.48 -21.28 -10.36
C SER A 268 -27.14 -20.04 -11.19
N PRO A 269 -27.76 -19.82 -12.37
CA PRO A 269 -27.58 -18.61 -13.16
C PRO A 269 -28.08 -17.32 -12.49
N VAL A 270 -28.89 -17.43 -11.43
CA VAL A 270 -29.47 -16.33 -10.66
C VAL A 270 -28.53 -15.88 -9.54
N HIS A 271 -27.85 -16.83 -8.90
CA HIS A 271 -27.04 -16.63 -7.71
C HIS A 271 -25.55 -16.72 -8.02
N HIS A 272 -24.78 -15.71 -7.60
CA HIS A 272 -23.34 -15.76 -7.59
C HIS A 272 -22.87 -15.37 -6.19
N VAL A 273 -22.66 -16.39 -5.35
CA VAL A 273 -22.33 -16.24 -3.93
C VAL A 273 -20.84 -16.21 -3.74
N LYS A 274 -20.35 -15.23 -2.97
CA LYS A 274 -18.96 -15.16 -2.51
C LYS A 274 -18.95 -15.12 -1.00
N PHE A 275 -18.08 -15.90 -0.39
CA PHE A 275 -17.91 -15.91 1.06
C PHE A 275 -16.48 -16.25 1.42
N GLY A 276 -16.07 -15.88 2.61
CA GLY A 276 -14.71 -16.12 3.04
C GLY A 276 -14.43 -15.62 4.44
N ALA A 277 -13.20 -15.84 4.86
CA ALA A 277 -12.69 -15.40 6.15
C ALA A 277 -11.23 -14.96 6.04
N GLY A 278 -10.85 -14.01 6.88
CA GLY A 278 -9.51 -13.46 6.94
C GLY A 278 -9.01 -13.30 8.37
N TYR A 279 -7.70 -13.34 8.51
CA TYR A 279 -7.00 -13.06 9.73
C TYR A 279 -5.75 -12.26 9.45
N ILE A 280 -5.55 -11.15 10.18
CA ILE A 280 -4.33 -10.35 10.11
C ILE A 280 -3.75 -10.24 11.52
N TYR A 281 -2.46 -10.57 11.63
CA TYR A 281 -1.65 -10.28 12.81
C TYR A 281 -0.80 -9.06 12.55
N HIS A 282 -1.09 -7.96 13.25
CA HIS A 282 -0.38 -6.70 13.15
C HIS A 282 0.67 -6.56 14.23
N ARG A 283 1.82 -6.06 13.86
CA ARG A 283 2.87 -5.62 14.78
C ARG A 283 3.26 -4.19 14.45
N PHE A 284 2.81 -3.26 15.26
CA PHE A 284 3.13 -1.85 15.14
C PHE A 284 4.42 -1.50 15.90
N ARG A 285 5.22 -0.65 15.28
CA ARG A 285 6.36 0.03 15.90
C ARG A 285 6.10 1.53 15.73
N PRO A 286 5.33 2.14 16.64
CA PRO A 286 4.92 3.53 16.46
C PRO A 286 6.12 4.46 16.46
N GLU A 287 7.09 4.22 17.35
CA GLU A 287 8.29 5.04 17.43
C GLU A 287 9.38 4.32 18.25
N VAL A 288 10.59 4.30 17.73
CA VAL A 288 11.80 3.91 18.48
C VAL A 288 12.86 4.95 18.23
N MET A 289 13.25 5.68 19.27
CA MET A 289 14.30 6.68 19.21
C MET A 289 15.48 6.22 20.07
N THR A 290 16.66 6.27 19.49
CA THR A 290 17.93 6.01 20.19
C THR A 290 18.86 7.17 19.93
N SER A 291 19.41 7.77 20.98
CA SER A 291 20.39 8.84 20.87
C SER A 291 21.71 8.40 21.47
N LYS A 292 22.79 8.73 20.80
CA LYS A 292 24.15 8.39 21.27
C LYS A 292 24.99 9.66 21.31
N ILE A 293 25.73 9.83 22.41
CA ILE A 293 26.73 10.87 22.60
C ILE A 293 28.08 10.18 22.78
N SER A 294 29.07 10.61 22.00
CA SER A 294 30.43 10.08 22.07
C SER A 294 31.42 11.23 22.09
N ASP A 295 32.23 11.30 23.14
CA ASP A 295 33.30 12.25 23.34
C ASP A 295 34.63 11.48 23.42
N ARG A 296 35.55 11.74 22.50
CA ARG A 296 36.82 11.02 22.43
C ARG A 296 37.96 11.89 21.92
N THR A 297 39.18 11.57 22.35
CA THR A 297 40.42 11.92 21.64
C THR A 297 40.91 10.74 20.82
N ASP A 298 42.01 10.91 20.10
CA ASP A 298 42.62 9.83 19.31
C ASP A 298 43.02 8.63 20.20
N ASP A 299 43.42 8.89 21.46
CA ASP A 299 43.89 7.89 22.38
C ASP A 299 42.87 7.50 23.46
N GLN A 300 41.85 8.31 23.75
CA GLN A 300 40.96 8.09 24.89
C GLN A 300 39.49 8.41 24.61
N THR A 301 38.59 7.56 25.08
CA THR A 301 37.15 7.79 25.12
C THR A 301 36.72 8.31 26.47
N TYR A 302 36.20 9.53 26.54
CA TYR A 302 35.73 10.17 27.77
C TYR A 302 34.25 9.86 28.03
N ARG A 303 33.44 9.76 26.96
CA ARG A 303 32.03 9.49 27.04
C ARG A 303 31.60 8.66 25.86
N ASP A 304 30.87 7.58 26.13
CA ASP A 304 30.15 6.80 25.12
C ASP A 304 28.83 6.33 25.72
N THR A 305 27.80 7.16 25.61
CA THR A 305 26.50 6.95 26.25
C THR A 305 25.39 6.83 25.21
N THR A 306 24.63 5.78 25.34
CA THR A 306 23.44 5.54 24.49
C THR A 306 22.19 5.69 25.35
N TYR A 307 21.28 6.55 24.88
CA TYR A 307 19.98 6.76 25.47
C TYR A 307 18.93 6.08 24.60
N HIS A 308 18.12 5.23 25.21
CA HIS A 308 16.98 4.62 24.56
C HIS A 308 15.69 5.27 25.05
N ASN A 309 14.80 5.62 24.16
CA ASN A 309 13.45 5.98 24.56
C ASN A 309 12.78 4.75 25.17
N MET A 310 12.41 4.83 26.45
CA MET A 310 11.81 3.73 27.20
C MET A 310 10.42 3.33 26.69
N ASN A 311 9.79 4.14 25.85
CA ASN A 311 8.49 3.85 25.21
C ASN A 311 8.62 2.94 23.97
N ASN A 312 9.63 2.11 23.89
CA ASN A 312 9.82 1.10 22.84
C ASN A 312 8.74 -0.01 22.90
N SER A 313 7.50 0.35 23.14
CA SER A 313 6.40 -0.61 23.25
C SER A 313 5.84 -0.92 21.86
N ARG A 314 6.23 -2.09 21.35
CA ARG A 314 5.55 -2.69 20.20
C ARG A 314 4.10 -2.94 20.56
N ILE A 315 3.20 -2.56 19.66
CA ILE A 315 1.78 -2.84 19.83
C ILE A 315 1.42 -4.00 18.91
N TYR A 316 0.75 -4.99 19.49
CA TYR A 316 0.29 -6.17 18.75
C TYR A 316 -1.23 -6.13 18.66
N ALA A 317 -1.75 -6.44 17.48
CA ALA A 317 -3.19 -6.51 17.26
C ALA A 317 -3.56 -7.71 16.39
N HIS A 318 -4.78 -8.19 16.58
CA HIS A 318 -5.38 -9.30 15.85
C HIS A 318 -6.65 -8.81 15.17
N GLU A 319 -6.74 -8.93 13.86
CA GLU A 319 -7.93 -8.63 13.10
C GLU A 319 -8.48 -9.92 12.49
N VAL A 320 -9.73 -10.23 12.80
CA VAL A 320 -10.48 -11.36 12.23
C VAL A 320 -11.61 -10.79 11.41
N SER A 321 -11.81 -11.33 10.22
CA SER A 321 -12.93 -10.94 9.36
C SER A 321 -13.62 -12.17 8.77
N ALA A 322 -14.92 -12.03 8.51
CA ALA A 322 -15.70 -12.97 7.74
C ALA A 322 -16.71 -12.22 6.88
N TYR A 323 -17.01 -12.75 5.72
CA TYR A 323 -17.98 -12.11 4.83
C TYR A 323 -18.78 -13.12 4.02
N ALA A 324 -19.95 -12.68 3.60
CA ALA A 324 -20.75 -13.33 2.57
C ALA A 324 -21.42 -12.28 1.70
N GLU A 325 -21.52 -12.52 0.40
CA GLU A 325 -22.27 -11.68 -0.54
C GLU A 325 -22.91 -12.53 -1.61
N ASP A 326 -24.09 -12.12 -2.08
CA ASP A 326 -24.78 -12.74 -3.22
C ASP A 326 -25.08 -11.69 -4.28
N ASN A 327 -24.57 -11.90 -5.47
CA ASN A 327 -24.93 -11.15 -6.67
C ASN A 327 -26.12 -11.80 -7.36
N LEU A 328 -27.30 -11.27 -7.07
CA LEU A 328 -28.58 -11.76 -7.54
C LEU A 328 -28.95 -11.16 -8.91
N LYS A 329 -29.15 -12.00 -9.90
CA LYS A 329 -29.74 -11.62 -11.18
C LYS A 329 -31.25 -11.87 -11.13
N ILE A 330 -32.02 -10.92 -10.56
CA ILE A 330 -33.46 -11.06 -10.38
C ILE A 330 -34.19 -11.11 -11.74
N SER A 331 -33.72 -10.28 -12.68
CA SER A 331 -34.27 -10.27 -14.06
C SER A 331 -33.15 -9.87 -15.05
N SER A 332 -33.49 -9.81 -16.33
CA SER A 332 -32.58 -9.25 -17.35
C SER A 332 -32.21 -7.80 -17.07
N ARG A 333 -33.08 -7.03 -16.39
CA ARG A 333 -32.91 -5.59 -16.11
C ARG A 333 -32.49 -5.29 -14.67
N LEU A 334 -32.75 -6.17 -13.70
CA LEU A 334 -32.46 -5.92 -12.27
C LEU A 334 -31.43 -6.88 -11.73
N ARG A 335 -30.35 -6.33 -11.18
CA ARG A 335 -29.32 -7.03 -10.40
C ARG A 335 -29.20 -6.38 -9.03
N LEU A 336 -29.13 -7.22 -7.99
CA LEU A 336 -28.86 -6.81 -6.61
C LEU A 336 -27.57 -7.46 -6.16
N ASN A 337 -26.79 -6.74 -5.36
CA ASN A 337 -25.71 -7.31 -4.55
C ASN A 337 -26.07 -7.11 -3.08
N LEU A 338 -26.14 -8.18 -2.34
CA LEU A 338 -26.43 -8.21 -0.91
C LEU A 338 -25.23 -8.79 -0.20
N GLY A 339 -24.51 -7.97 0.54
CA GLY A 339 -23.28 -8.34 1.23
C GLY A 339 -23.32 -8.01 2.70
N LEU A 340 -22.61 -8.82 3.48
CA LEU A 340 -22.37 -8.60 4.90
C LEU A 340 -20.91 -8.90 5.20
N HIS A 341 -20.21 -7.94 5.82
CA HIS A 341 -18.87 -8.10 6.33
C HIS A 341 -18.88 -7.98 7.85
N PHE A 342 -18.27 -8.94 8.51
CA PHE A 342 -18.02 -8.93 9.96
C PHE A 342 -16.52 -8.71 10.19
N SER A 343 -16.17 -7.88 11.18
CA SER A 343 -14.80 -7.72 11.64
C SER A 343 -14.72 -7.64 13.15
N LEU A 344 -13.66 -8.24 13.70
CA LEU A 344 -13.25 -8.19 15.09
C LEU A 344 -11.78 -7.73 15.13
N PHE A 345 -11.51 -6.66 15.86
CA PHE A 345 -10.16 -6.15 16.08
C PHE A 345 -9.83 -6.17 17.57
N HIS A 346 -8.77 -6.89 17.95
CA HIS A 346 -8.32 -7.00 19.33
C HIS A 346 -6.93 -6.40 19.50
N VAL A 347 -6.81 -5.44 20.43
CA VAL A 347 -5.57 -4.71 20.72
C VAL A 347 -5.51 -4.31 22.19
N GLN A 348 -4.38 -4.50 22.87
CA GLN A 348 -4.16 -4.03 24.24
C GLN A 348 -5.32 -4.31 25.21
N LYS A 349 -5.88 -5.54 25.21
CA LYS A 349 -7.04 -5.97 26.02
C LYS A 349 -8.38 -5.31 25.62
N GLN A 350 -8.44 -4.57 24.52
CA GLN A 350 -9.69 -4.05 23.95
C GLN A 350 -10.10 -4.86 22.74
N SER A 351 -11.40 -5.07 22.58
CA SER A 351 -11.97 -5.74 21.41
C SER A 351 -13.05 -4.87 20.79
N TYR A 352 -12.97 -4.67 19.50
CA TYR A 352 -13.93 -3.91 18.71
C TYR A 352 -14.51 -4.81 17.64
N PHE A 353 -15.85 -4.86 17.54
CA PHE A 353 -16.52 -5.58 16.47
C PHE A 353 -17.41 -4.66 15.67
N SER A 354 -17.52 -4.99 14.39
CA SER A 354 -18.36 -4.26 13.46
C SER A 354 -19.08 -5.21 12.53
N LEU A 355 -20.38 -4.98 12.36
CA LEU A 355 -21.19 -5.60 11.33
C LEU A 355 -21.43 -4.54 10.24
N GLN A 356 -21.07 -4.88 9.00
CA GLN A 356 -20.97 -3.92 7.91
C GLN A 356 -21.81 -4.41 6.71
N PRO A 357 -23.12 -4.07 6.68
CA PRO A 357 -23.97 -4.38 5.55
C PRO A 357 -23.56 -3.56 4.31
N ARG A 358 -23.66 -4.17 3.14
CA ARG A 358 -23.36 -3.62 1.83
C ARG A 358 -24.40 -4.06 0.85
N ILE A 359 -25.16 -3.10 0.33
CA ILE A 359 -26.28 -3.34 -0.55
C ILE A 359 -26.09 -2.49 -1.79
N SER A 360 -26.21 -3.07 -2.95
CA SER A 360 -26.26 -2.29 -4.19
C SER A 360 -27.28 -2.87 -5.17
N ALA A 361 -27.87 -1.98 -5.93
CA ALA A 361 -28.81 -2.30 -6.99
C ALA A 361 -28.36 -1.67 -8.31
N ARG A 362 -28.51 -2.42 -9.39
CA ARG A 362 -28.38 -1.93 -10.75
C ARG A 362 -29.68 -2.24 -11.49
N TYR A 363 -30.34 -1.18 -11.99
CA TYR A 363 -31.56 -1.29 -12.75
C TYR A 363 -31.38 -0.69 -14.15
N GLN A 364 -31.57 -1.49 -15.18
CA GLN A 364 -31.58 -1.06 -16.58
C GLN A 364 -32.97 -0.56 -16.92
N LEU A 365 -33.15 0.76 -16.88
CA LEU A 365 -34.45 1.41 -17.13
C LEU A 365 -34.86 1.25 -18.60
N THR A 366 -33.90 1.53 -19.51
CA THR A 366 -34.01 1.30 -20.97
C THR A 366 -32.71 0.60 -21.44
N ASP A 367 -32.61 0.28 -22.71
CA ASP A 367 -31.39 -0.31 -23.28
C ASP A 367 -30.18 0.65 -23.14
N ASP A 368 -30.44 1.97 -23.10
CA ASP A 368 -29.43 3.03 -23.03
C ASP A 368 -29.29 3.64 -21.65
N ILE A 369 -30.25 3.45 -20.73
CA ILE A 369 -30.24 4.09 -19.39
C ILE A 369 -30.13 3.05 -18.32
N THR A 370 -29.08 3.19 -17.49
CA THR A 370 -28.84 2.36 -16.28
C THR A 370 -28.83 3.23 -15.03
N LEU A 371 -29.57 2.82 -14.00
CA LEU A 371 -29.55 3.42 -12.69
C LEU A 371 -28.77 2.50 -11.73
N LYS A 372 -27.99 3.09 -10.84
CA LYS A 372 -27.28 2.39 -9.76
C LYS A 372 -27.52 3.08 -8.44
N ALA A 373 -27.78 2.29 -7.40
CA ALA A 373 -27.86 2.77 -6.03
C ALA A 373 -27.04 1.86 -5.11
N SER A 374 -26.43 2.43 -4.07
CA SER A 374 -25.72 1.62 -3.09
C SER A 374 -25.74 2.23 -1.69
N TYR A 375 -25.71 1.34 -0.71
CA TYR A 375 -25.42 1.65 0.69
C TYR A 375 -24.29 0.77 1.18
N THR A 376 -23.35 1.37 1.92
CA THR A 376 -22.20 0.66 2.47
C THR A 376 -21.86 1.21 3.85
N LYS A 377 -21.77 0.31 4.84
CA LYS A 377 -21.13 0.60 6.12
C LYS A 377 -19.71 0.04 6.11
N MET A 378 -18.74 0.80 6.62
CA MET A 378 -17.34 0.40 6.73
C MET A 378 -16.75 0.83 8.08
N SER A 379 -15.70 0.12 8.53
CA SER A 379 -14.96 0.42 9.76
C SER A 379 -13.47 0.37 9.50
N GLN A 380 -12.72 1.24 10.19
CA GLN A 380 -11.26 1.32 10.10
C GLN A 380 -10.64 1.25 11.49
N TYR A 381 -9.61 0.40 11.63
CA TYR A 381 -8.93 0.13 12.89
C TYR A 381 -7.47 0.59 12.91
N VAL A 382 -6.90 0.85 11.74
CA VAL A 382 -5.51 1.26 11.56
C VAL A 382 -5.50 2.61 10.87
N HIS A 383 -4.88 3.61 11.52
CA HIS A 383 -4.88 5.00 11.09
C HIS A 383 -3.47 5.49 10.82
N LEU A 384 -3.34 6.47 9.91
CA LEU A 384 -2.12 7.21 9.68
C LEU A 384 -2.19 8.52 10.44
N LEU A 385 -1.32 8.70 11.42
CA LEU A 385 -1.12 9.97 12.08
C LEU A 385 -0.19 10.82 11.21
N SER A 386 -0.77 11.82 10.55
CA SER A 386 -0.04 12.79 9.73
C SER A 386 0.00 14.13 10.41
N SER A 387 1.17 14.76 10.46
CA SER A 387 1.37 16.10 11.01
C SER A 387 1.24 17.20 9.96
N MET A 388 1.20 16.85 8.68
CA MET A 388 1.15 17.79 7.55
C MET A 388 0.11 17.37 6.50
N PRO A 389 -0.40 18.32 5.69
CA PRO A 389 -1.32 18.02 4.58
C PRO A 389 -0.69 17.16 3.48
N ILE A 390 0.63 17.14 3.38
CA ILE A 390 1.39 16.32 2.44
C ILE A 390 1.80 15.05 3.18
N ALA A 391 1.50 13.88 2.60
CA ALA A 391 1.91 12.61 3.17
C ALA A 391 3.44 12.54 3.27
N MET A 392 3.92 12.44 4.49
CA MET A 392 5.35 12.35 4.79
C MET A 392 5.70 10.92 5.16
N PRO A 393 6.88 10.43 4.82
CA PRO A 393 7.33 9.10 5.28
C PRO A 393 7.43 9.01 6.81
N THR A 394 7.51 10.16 7.50
CA THR A 394 7.47 10.27 8.97
C THR A 394 6.10 10.00 9.58
N ASP A 395 5.04 9.94 8.79
CA ASP A 395 3.70 9.67 9.28
C ASP A 395 3.61 8.27 9.90
N LEU A 396 2.89 8.16 11.02
CA LEU A 396 2.88 6.96 11.84
C LEU A 396 1.62 6.14 11.62
N TRP A 397 1.79 4.86 11.27
CA TRP A 397 0.70 3.89 11.29
C TRP A 397 0.45 3.39 12.71
N VAL A 398 -0.74 3.66 13.24
CA VAL A 398 -1.13 3.30 14.61
C VAL A 398 -2.46 2.56 14.63
N PRO A 399 -2.65 1.61 15.55
CA PRO A 399 -3.94 0.97 15.76
C PRO A 399 -4.86 1.85 16.59
N VAL A 400 -6.16 1.56 16.56
CA VAL A 400 -7.10 1.99 17.59
C VAL A 400 -6.65 1.49 18.96
N THR A 401 -7.03 2.22 20.01
CA THR A 401 -6.70 1.91 21.40
C THR A 401 -7.96 2.06 22.27
N LYS A 402 -7.82 1.97 23.59
CA LYS A 402 -8.94 2.29 24.50
C LYS A 402 -9.45 3.73 24.31
N GLU A 403 -8.57 4.65 23.98
CA GLU A 403 -8.86 6.09 23.87
C GLU A 403 -9.22 6.50 22.43
N ILE A 404 -8.62 5.85 21.44
CA ILE A 404 -8.88 6.10 20.02
C ILE A 404 -9.80 4.99 19.51
N LYS A 405 -11.08 5.31 19.33
CA LYS A 405 -12.08 4.35 18.85
C LYS A 405 -11.99 4.14 17.33
N PRO A 406 -12.48 2.99 16.81
CA PRO A 406 -12.56 2.77 15.38
C PRO A 406 -13.41 3.83 14.68
N MET A 407 -12.90 4.35 13.57
CA MET A 407 -13.70 5.18 12.68
C MET A 407 -14.71 4.33 11.92
N GLN A 408 -15.90 4.88 11.71
CA GLN A 408 -16.96 4.25 10.93
C GLN A 408 -17.46 5.21 9.85
N SER A 409 -17.85 4.66 8.71
CA SER A 409 -18.52 5.43 7.66
C SER A 409 -19.80 4.76 7.19
N HIS A 410 -20.80 5.58 6.90
CA HIS A 410 -22.03 5.21 6.21
C HIS A 410 -22.02 5.97 4.87
N GLN A 411 -21.99 5.26 3.77
CA GLN A 411 -21.98 5.86 2.44
C GLN A 411 -23.18 5.42 1.64
N TYR A 412 -23.88 6.41 1.09
CA TYR A 412 -25.00 6.25 0.15
C TYR A 412 -24.58 6.79 -1.19
N SER A 413 -24.92 6.12 -2.29
CA SER A 413 -24.70 6.64 -3.63
C SER A 413 -25.85 6.33 -4.55
N LEU A 414 -26.11 7.25 -5.47
CA LEU A 414 -27.09 7.12 -6.56
C LEU A 414 -26.42 7.62 -7.83
N GLY A 415 -26.56 6.88 -8.92
CA GLY A 415 -25.99 7.24 -10.21
C GLY A 415 -26.89 6.88 -11.37
N GLY A 416 -26.87 7.72 -12.41
CA GLY A 416 -27.51 7.50 -13.71
C GLY A 416 -26.45 7.47 -14.81
N TYR A 417 -26.59 6.54 -15.74
CA TYR A 417 -25.66 6.31 -16.84
C TYR A 417 -26.47 6.25 -18.16
N TYR A 418 -26.02 6.97 -19.18
CA TYR A 418 -26.62 7.01 -20.48
C TYR A 418 -25.62 6.71 -21.59
N THR A 419 -25.90 5.72 -22.42
CA THR A 419 -25.04 5.23 -23.51
C THR A 419 -25.71 5.26 -24.90
N GLY A 420 -26.83 5.97 -25.05
CA GLY A 420 -27.64 5.98 -26.31
C GLY A 420 -26.99 6.72 -27.48
N ILE A 421 -25.87 7.41 -27.28
CA ILE A 421 -25.13 8.07 -28.38
C ILE A 421 -23.84 7.29 -28.64
N LYS A 422 -23.69 6.77 -29.85
CA LYS A 422 -22.55 5.96 -30.25
C LYS A 422 -21.20 6.70 -29.98
N GLY A 423 -20.32 6.09 -29.19
CA GLY A 423 -19.03 6.65 -28.84
C GLY A 423 -19.07 7.61 -27.65
N TRP A 424 -20.23 7.83 -27.02
CA TRP A 424 -20.36 8.68 -25.84
C TRP A 424 -20.99 7.94 -24.69
N GLU A 425 -20.47 8.13 -23.50
CA GLU A 425 -21.04 7.68 -22.25
C GLU A 425 -21.17 8.88 -21.30
N PHE A 426 -22.38 9.11 -20.82
CA PHE A 426 -22.68 10.15 -19.84
C PHE A 426 -23.01 9.52 -18.51
N SER A 427 -22.45 10.04 -17.43
CA SER A 427 -22.75 9.60 -16.08
C SER A 427 -22.91 10.78 -15.14
N VAL A 428 -23.90 10.65 -14.24
CA VAL A 428 -24.09 11.56 -13.11
C VAL A 428 -24.19 10.72 -11.87
N GLU A 429 -23.34 11.00 -10.89
CA GLU A 429 -23.31 10.32 -9.60
C GLU A 429 -23.43 11.33 -8.46
N GLY A 430 -24.35 11.08 -7.51
CA GLY A 430 -24.44 11.75 -6.23
C GLY A 430 -24.07 10.79 -5.10
N TYR A 431 -23.40 11.29 -4.06
CA TYR A 431 -23.12 10.50 -2.86
C TYR A 431 -23.25 11.35 -1.60
N TYR A 432 -23.59 10.66 -0.50
CA TYR A 432 -23.54 11.19 0.85
C TYR A 432 -22.77 10.24 1.73
N LYS A 433 -21.83 10.76 2.50
CA LYS A 433 -20.96 10.00 3.39
C LYS A 433 -20.96 10.62 4.77
N ASP A 434 -21.40 9.86 5.77
CA ASP A 434 -21.33 10.20 7.19
C ASP A 434 -20.18 9.42 7.83
N MET A 435 -19.22 10.15 8.42
CA MET A 435 -18.06 9.58 9.10
C MET A 435 -18.13 9.93 10.58
N ARG A 436 -17.91 8.94 11.45
CA ARG A 436 -18.00 9.06 12.90
C ARG A 436 -16.77 8.49 13.58
N ASN A 437 -16.37 9.15 14.68
CA ASN A 437 -15.22 8.95 15.59
C ASN A 437 -13.91 9.49 15.09
#